data_aaf269af69455e0914327b95d574a949
#
_entry.id   aaf269af69455e0914327b95d574a949
#
_cell.length_a   1.000
_cell.length_b   1.000
_cell.length_c   1.000
_cell.angle_alpha   90.00
_cell.angle_beta   90.00
_cell.angle_gamma   90.00
#
_symmetry.space_group_name_H-M   'P 1'
#
loop_
_entity.id
_entity.type
_entity.pdbx_description
1 polymer ?
#
loop_
_entity_poly.entity_id
_entity_poly.type
_entity_poly.pdbx_seq_one_letter_code
_entity_poly.pdbx_strand_id
1 'polypeptide(L)'
;AARVLIVDDSALMRSFIREVLAADAGIDVVGVASDPFSARQKIKLLNPDVITLDVEMPGMDGLTFLEHLMRLRPMPVVMVSTATGQGTATTLRALELGAVDFVAKPSVGLETGWPDFSAELIAKVISAASASVPCHVPSTNLLAMPEGAERPGKIVAMGGSTGSVAVFQHIIGAMPADGPAMLVAVHMPAQFTKQFAERLDGLCTMDVVEAQEDMPVLMGRAIISPGDRHLTIKRMGAGYICKLEKGPRVQGHVPSVNVLFDSVAS
;
A
#
# COMPACT_ATOMS: atom_id res chain seq x y z
N ALA A 1 -11.18 13.61 16.75
CA ALA A 1 -9.78 13.22 16.63
C ALA A 1 -9.69 11.68 16.58
N ALA A 2 -8.85 11.16 15.70
CA ALA A 2 -8.57 9.73 15.58
C ALA A 2 -7.77 9.25 16.80
N ARG A 3 -8.24 8.25 17.49
CA ARG A 3 -7.60 7.69 18.70
C ARG A 3 -6.54 6.67 18.31
N VAL A 4 -5.27 6.99 18.54
CA VAL A 4 -4.13 6.20 18.06
C VAL A 4 -3.43 5.49 19.23
N LEU A 5 -3.14 4.19 19.06
CA LEU A 5 -2.22 3.43 19.89
C LEU A 5 -0.92 3.18 19.11
N ILE A 6 0.21 3.58 19.66
CA ILE A 6 1.53 3.38 19.06
C ILE A 6 2.15 2.10 19.63
N VAL A 7 2.58 1.18 18.76
CA VAL A 7 3.23 -0.10 19.14
C VAL A 7 4.57 -0.21 18.42
N ASP A 8 5.67 -0.10 19.16
CA ASP A 8 7.05 -0.15 18.65
C ASP A 8 7.96 -0.51 19.81
N ASP A 9 8.98 -1.34 19.64
CA ASP A 9 9.85 -1.76 20.74
C ASP A 9 10.90 -0.70 21.11
N SER A 10 11.25 0.20 20.16
CA SER A 10 12.18 1.29 20.37
C SER A 10 11.55 2.45 21.15
N ALA A 11 12.05 2.75 22.33
CA ALA A 11 11.58 3.88 23.13
C ALA A 11 11.75 5.23 22.40
N LEU A 12 12.81 5.37 21.61
CA LEU A 12 13.08 6.56 20.80
C LEU A 12 12.02 6.71 19.71
N MET A 13 11.73 5.65 18.96
CA MET A 13 10.70 5.68 17.91
C MET A 13 9.31 5.95 18.48
N ARG A 14 8.95 5.32 19.60
CA ARG A 14 7.67 5.62 20.27
C ARG A 14 7.55 7.09 20.65
N SER A 15 8.63 7.68 21.20
CA SER A 15 8.63 9.11 21.57
C SER A 15 8.49 10.00 20.34
N PHE A 16 9.24 9.71 19.28
CA PHE A 16 9.21 10.44 18.03
C PHE A 16 7.83 10.36 17.34
N ILE A 17 7.30 9.15 17.14
CA ILE A 17 5.97 8.96 16.53
C ILE A 17 4.90 9.67 17.36
N ARG A 18 4.99 9.61 18.70
CA ARG A 18 4.06 10.29 19.57
C ARG A 18 4.11 11.81 19.39
N GLU A 19 5.30 12.40 19.32
CA GLU A 19 5.48 13.83 19.08
C GLU A 19 4.90 14.26 17.72
N VAL A 20 5.22 13.51 16.67
CA VAL A 20 4.71 13.75 15.31
C VAL A 20 3.19 13.70 15.27
N LEU A 21 2.58 12.65 15.81
CA LEU A 21 1.14 12.47 15.75
C LEU A 21 0.39 13.47 16.66
N ALA A 22 0.95 13.79 17.83
CA ALA A 22 0.34 14.75 18.75
C ALA A 22 0.39 16.22 18.24
N ALA A 23 1.19 16.50 17.22
CA ALA A 23 1.23 17.83 16.60
C ALA A 23 0.01 18.10 15.71
N ASP A 24 -0.74 17.09 15.31
CA ASP A 24 -1.94 17.24 14.48
C ASP A 24 -3.22 17.22 15.34
N ALA A 25 -4.05 18.25 15.23
CA ALA A 25 -5.29 18.38 16.01
C ALA A 25 -6.35 17.30 15.69
N GLY A 26 -6.24 16.63 14.56
CA GLY A 26 -7.09 15.51 14.15
C GLY A 26 -6.74 14.18 14.83
N ILE A 27 -5.64 14.11 15.61
CA ILE A 27 -5.13 12.89 16.21
C ILE A 27 -5.07 13.00 17.74
N ASP A 28 -5.51 11.96 18.43
CA ASP A 28 -5.38 11.77 19.88
C ASP A 28 -4.56 10.50 20.17
N VAL A 29 -3.31 10.65 20.63
CA VAL A 29 -2.46 9.53 21.01
C VAL A 29 -2.88 9.00 22.37
N VAL A 30 -3.78 8.02 22.40
CA VAL A 30 -4.37 7.47 23.60
C VAL A 30 -3.43 6.55 24.40
N GLY A 31 -2.34 6.08 23.78
CA GLY A 31 -1.35 5.25 24.46
C GLY A 31 -0.18 4.82 23.60
N VAL A 32 0.82 4.24 24.26
CA VAL A 32 2.00 3.63 23.63
C VAL A 32 2.24 2.25 24.22
N ALA A 33 2.74 1.30 23.43
CA ALA A 33 3.09 -0.05 23.89
C ALA A 33 4.47 -0.44 23.34
N SER A 34 5.25 -1.17 24.12
CA SER A 34 6.61 -1.62 23.76
C SER A 34 6.65 -3.04 23.21
N ASP A 35 5.54 -3.74 23.29
CA ASP A 35 5.46 -5.15 22.93
C ASP A 35 4.00 -5.57 22.66
N PRO A 36 3.77 -6.71 21.98
CA PRO A 36 2.43 -7.21 21.66
C PRO A 36 1.52 -7.48 22.87
N PHE A 37 2.07 -7.87 24.02
CA PHE A 37 1.26 -8.18 25.21
C PHE A 37 0.70 -6.91 25.83
N SER A 38 1.56 -5.89 25.99
CA SER A 38 1.14 -4.56 26.46
C SER A 38 0.18 -3.89 25.48
N ALA A 39 0.40 -4.07 24.17
CA ALA A 39 -0.50 -3.58 23.12
C ALA A 39 -1.89 -4.20 23.26
N ARG A 40 -1.99 -5.53 23.42
CA ARG A 40 -3.27 -6.24 23.59
C ARG A 40 -4.07 -5.73 24.79
N GLN A 41 -3.40 -5.48 25.91
CA GLN A 41 -4.05 -4.93 27.11
C GLN A 41 -4.59 -3.52 26.85
N LYS A 42 -3.77 -2.66 26.24
CA LYS A 42 -4.12 -1.28 25.93
C LYS A 42 -5.22 -1.16 24.87
N ILE A 43 -5.25 -2.04 23.87
CA ILE A 43 -6.34 -2.13 22.91
C ILE A 43 -7.69 -2.35 23.60
N LYS A 44 -7.74 -3.25 24.59
CA LYS A 44 -8.97 -3.52 25.36
C LYS A 44 -9.37 -2.35 26.23
N LEU A 45 -8.41 -1.71 26.89
CA LEU A 45 -8.64 -0.63 27.85
C LEU A 45 -8.98 0.69 27.18
N LEU A 46 -8.21 1.04 26.13
CA LEU A 46 -8.23 2.36 25.52
C LEU A 46 -9.15 2.45 24.30
N ASN A 47 -9.51 1.31 23.68
CA ASN A 47 -10.33 1.23 22.49
C ASN A 47 -9.88 2.22 21.39
N PRO A 48 -8.65 2.09 20.86
CA PRO A 48 -8.17 2.98 19.80
C PRO A 48 -8.93 2.76 18.49
N ASP A 49 -8.96 3.77 17.62
CA ASP A 49 -9.54 3.70 16.28
C ASP A 49 -8.53 3.14 15.26
N VAL A 50 -7.24 3.36 15.50
CA VAL A 50 -6.14 2.91 14.64
C VAL A 50 -4.90 2.60 15.47
N ILE A 51 -4.09 1.65 14.97
CA ILE A 51 -2.81 1.27 15.57
C ILE A 51 -1.68 1.60 14.58
N THR A 52 -0.58 2.21 15.05
CA THR A 52 0.70 2.13 14.35
C THR A 52 1.47 0.95 14.91
N LEU A 53 1.98 0.07 14.06
CA LEU A 53 2.60 -1.19 14.45
C LEU A 53 3.96 -1.37 13.80
N ASP A 54 5.00 -1.51 14.61
CA ASP A 54 6.31 -1.91 14.12
C ASP A 54 6.31 -3.36 13.64
N VAL A 55 7.03 -3.61 12.56
CA VAL A 55 7.24 -4.95 12.02
C VAL A 55 8.23 -5.75 12.88
N GLU A 56 9.33 -5.11 13.27
CA GLU A 56 10.47 -5.76 13.95
C GLU A 56 10.35 -5.57 15.46
N MET A 57 9.81 -6.55 16.17
CA MET A 57 9.73 -6.54 17.64
C MET A 57 10.31 -7.83 18.22
N PRO A 58 11.06 -7.77 19.34
CA PRO A 58 11.57 -8.96 20.02
C PRO A 58 10.46 -9.86 20.57
N GLY A 59 10.65 -11.17 20.44
CA GLY A 59 9.77 -12.19 20.99
C GLY A 59 8.61 -12.56 20.08
N MET A 60 7.61 -11.73 19.92
CA MET A 60 6.54 -11.88 18.93
C MET A 60 6.67 -10.77 17.91
N ASP A 61 6.90 -11.11 16.65
CA ASP A 61 7.01 -10.14 15.56
C ASP A 61 5.67 -9.45 15.25
N GLY A 62 5.76 -8.29 14.60
CA GLY A 62 4.58 -7.49 14.26
C GLY A 62 3.60 -8.20 13.34
N LEU A 63 4.06 -9.10 12.45
CA LEU A 63 3.18 -9.87 11.56
C LEU A 63 2.33 -10.87 12.34
N THR A 64 2.94 -11.64 13.23
CA THR A 64 2.23 -12.61 14.09
C THR A 64 1.20 -11.89 14.97
N PHE A 65 1.57 -10.72 15.51
CA PHE A 65 0.62 -9.91 16.26
C PHE A 65 -0.52 -9.39 15.39
N LEU A 66 -0.23 -8.90 14.20
CA LEU A 66 -1.23 -8.43 13.23
C LEU A 66 -2.21 -9.54 12.86
N GLU A 67 -1.72 -10.74 12.54
CA GLU A 67 -2.57 -11.90 12.21
C GLU A 67 -3.54 -12.24 13.36
N HIS A 68 -3.05 -12.28 14.59
CA HIS A 68 -3.89 -12.49 15.75
C HIS A 68 -4.91 -11.37 15.95
N LEU A 69 -4.50 -10.12 15.73
CA LEU A 69 -5.38 -8.96 15.86
C LEU A 69 -6.50 -8.99 14.83
N MET A 70 -6.17 -9.23 13.56
CA MET A 70 -7.14 -9.28 12.46
C MET A 70 -8.14 -10.43 12.62
N ARG A 71 -7.71 -11.56 13.20
CA ARG A 71 -8.61 -12.69 13.49
C ARG A 71 -9.54 -12.44 14.67
N LEU A 72 -9.04 -11.82 15.75
CA LEU A 72 -9.77 -11.72 17.02
C LEU A 72 -10.53 -10.42 17.21
N ARG A 73 -10.00 -9.35 16.66
CA ARG A 73 -10.55 -7.99 16.73
C ARG A 73 -10.04 -7.16 15.56
N PRO A 74 -10.57 -7.37 14.34
CA PRO A 74 -10.17 -6.57 13.17
C PRO A 74 -10.29 -5.08 13.45
N MET A 75 -9.22 -4.34 13.16
CA MET A 75 -9.17 -2.89 13.33
C MET A 75 -8.08 -2.29 12.43
N PRO A 76 -8.16 -1.00 12.08
CA PRO A 76 -7.18 -0.35 11.23
C PRO A 76 -5.77 -0.41 11.84
N VAL A 77 -4.81 -0.89 11.04
CA VAL A 77 -3.37 -0.93 11.38
C VAL A 77 -2.56 -0.29 10.26
N VAL A 78 -1.70 0.65 10.64
CA VAL A 78 -0.67 1.22 9.77
C VAL A 78 0.68 0.65 10.21
N MET A 79 1.34 -0.09 9.33
CA MET A 79 2.66 -0.65 9.64
C MET A 79 3.72 0.44 9.58
N VAL A 80 4.69 0.38 10.48
CA VAL A 80 5.89 1.25 10.45
C VAL A 80 7.09 0.35 10.30
N SER A 81 7.75 0.36 9.14
CA SER A 81 8.72 -0.67 8.77
C SER A 81 10.00 -0.07 8.23
N THR A 82 11.13 -0.78 8.39
CA THR A 82 12.38 -0.45 7.72
C THR A 82 12.28 -0.71 6.22
N ALA A 83 12.91 0.16 5.40
CA ALA A 83 12.91 0.05 3.94
C ALA A 83 14.00 -0.89 3.40
N THR A 84 14.36 -1.94 4.14
CA THR A 84 15.31 -2.98 3.70
C THR A 84 14.59 -4.01 2.82
N GLY A 85 15.32 -4.74 1.97
CA GLY A 85 14.72 -5.77 1.11
C GLY A 85 13.89 -6.80 1.91
N GLN A 86 14.36 -7.21 3.08
CA GLN A 86 13.62 -8.10 3.96
C GLN A 86 12.41 -7.41 4.61
N GLY A 87 12.56 -6.17 5.08
CA GLY A 87 11.46 -5.37 5.62
C GLY A 87 10.37 -5.10 4.59
N THR A 88 10.72 -4.96 3.31
CA THR A 88 9.74 -4.77 2.21
C THR A 88 8.86 -6.00 2.02
N ALA A 89 9.43 -7.21 1.95
CA ALA A 89 8.66 -8.45 1.81
C ALA A 89 7.71 -8.65 3.01
N THR A 90 8.19 -8.37 4.22
CA THR A 90 7.42 -8.45 5.45
C THR A 90 6.27 -7.45 5.47
N THR A 91 6.51 -6.22 5.01
CA THR A 91 5.49 -5.17 4.92
C THR A 91 4.39 -5.53 3.90
N LEU A 92 4.75 -6.04 2.72
CA LEU A 92 3.77 -6.51 1.75
C LEU A 92 2.93 -7.67 2.31
N ARG A 93 3.55 -8.57 3.08
CA ARG A 93 2.82 -9.62 3.78
C ARG A 93 1.85 -9.07 4.83
N ALA A 94 2.23 -8.01 5.54
CA ALA A 94 1.33 -7.35 6.49
C ALA A 94 0.07 -6.79 5.81
N LEU A 95 0.21 -6.19 4.64
CA LEU A 95 -0.94 -5.70 3.87
C LEU A 95 -1.90 -6.83 3.45
N GLU A 96 -1.37 -8.01 3.10
CA GLU A 96 -2.19 -9.20 2.82
C GLU A 96 -2.91 -9.73 4.06
N LEU A 97 -2.29 -9.62 5.23
CA LEU A 97 -2.88 -9.99 6.51
C LEU A 97 -3.94 -9.00 6.99
N GLY A 98 -4.14 -7.90 6.28
CA GLY A 98 -5.19 -6.92 6.54
C GLY A 98 -4.72 -5.60 7.14
N ALA A 99 -3.40 -5.33 7.20
CA ALA A 99 -2.95 -3.97 7.48
C ALA A 99 -3.48 -3.01 6.41
N VAL A 100 -3.93 -1.83 6.83
CA VAL A 100 -4.54 -0.85 5.92
C VAL A 100 -3.49 -0.17 5.06
N ASP A 101 -2.33 0.15 5.66
CA ASP A 101 -1.22 0.82 4.97
C ASP A 101 0.09 0.63 5.74
N PHE A 102 1.17 1.20 5.22
CA PHE A 102 2.48 1.23 5.86
C PHE A 102 3.20 2.55 5.62
N VAL A 103 4.15 2.86 6.50
CA VAL A 103 5.09 3.98 6.35
C VAL A 103 6.51 3.45 6.50
N ALA A 104 7.38 3.82 5.57
CA ALA A 104 8.78 3.41 5.60
C ALA A 104 9.60 4.29 6.54
N LYS A 105 10.25 3.70 7.56
CA LYS A 105 11.18 4.40 8.44
C LYS A 105 12.32 5.00 7.61
N PRO A 106 12.73 6.25 7.84
CA PRO A 106 13.89 6.83 7.17
C PRO A 106 15.15 6.02 7.47
N SER A 107 16.05 5.92 6.48
CA SER A 107 17.34 5.29 6.71
C SER A 107 18.16 6.08 7.74
N VAL A 108 18.81 5.38 8.66
CA VAL A 108 19.66 5.99 9.70
C VAL A 108 20.74 6.84 9.04
N GLY A 109 20.84 8.13 9.41
CA GLY A 109 21.86 9.06 8.91
C GLY A 109 21.39 10.08 7.87
N LEU A 110 20.14 10.05 7.40
CA LEU A 110 19.57 11.04 6.51
C LEU A 110 18.60 11.96 7.30
N GLU A 111 19.10 13.10 7.77
CA GLU A 111 18.26 14.10 8.45
C GLU A 111 17.11 14.63 7.58
N THR A 112 17.21 14.48 6.25
CA THR A 112 16.26 15.00 5.27
C THR A 112 14.97 14.19 5.12
N GLY A 113 14.92 12.94 5.57
CA GLY A 113 13.75 12.04 5.40
C GLY A 113 12.66 12.15 6.47
N TRP A 114 12.97 12.77 7.61
CA TRP A 114 12.04 12.83 8.74
C TRP A 114 10.80 13.71 8.53
N PRO A 115 10.89 14.88 7.86
CA PRO A 115 9.71 15.66 7.55
C PRO A 115 8.73 14.94 6.62
N ASP A 116 9.23 14.27 5.59
CA ASP A 116 8.40 13.47 4.66
C ASP A 116 7.75 12.29 5.38
N PHE A 117 8.50 11.58 6.21
CA PHE A 117 7.99 10.49 7.07
C PHE A 117 6.87 11.00 7.98
N SER A 118 7.06 12.14 8.64
CA SER A 118 6.07 12.72 9.55
C SER A 118 4.77 13.06 8.83
N ALA A 119 4.87 13.73 7.68
CA ALA A 119 3.71 14.09 6.87
C ALA A 119 2.97 12.86 6.35
N GLU A 120 3.70 11.85 5.87
CA GLU A 120 3.14 10.59 5.39
C GLU A 120 2.45 9.80 6.51
N LEU A 121 3.07 9.72 7.69
CA LEU A 121 2.53 9.03 8.85
C LEU A 121 1.20 9.65 9.30
N ILE A 122 1.15 10.97 9.45
CA ILE A 122 -0.07 11.69 9.82
C ILE A 122 -1.18 11.42 8.81
N ALA A 123 -0.91 11.61 7.52
CA ALA A 123 -1.89 11.43 6.46
C ALA A 123 -2.46 10.00 6.44
N LYS A 124 -1.59 8.98 6.55
CA LYS A 124 -2.00 7.58 6.54
C LYS A 124 -2.75 7.16 7.79
N VAL A 125 -2.38 7.66 8.96
CA VAL A 125 -3.08 7.39 10.22
C VAL A 125 -4.49 7.98 10.19
N ILE A 126 -4.66 9.23 9.74
CA ILE A 126 -5.99 9.85 9.59
C ILE A 126 -6.84 9.08 8.58
N SER A 127 -6.28 8.73 7.44
CA SER A 127 -6.97 7.94 6.41
C SER A 127 -7.38 6.56 6.94
N ALA A 128 -6.45 5.85 7.61
CA ALA A 128 -6.71 4.52 8.17
C ALA A 128 -7.78 4.53 9.27
N ALA A 129 -7.83 5.56 10.13
CA ALA A 129 -8.83 5.69 11.17
C ALA A 129 -10.28 5.77 10.61
N SER A 130 -10.42 6.21 9.36
CA SER A 130 -11.70 6.28 8.65
C SER A 130 -11.98 5.04 7.79
N ALA A 131 -11.00 4.14 7.65
CA ALA A 131 -11.13 2.95 6.83
C ALA A 131 -12.01 1.88 7.50
N SER A 132 -12.90 1.30 6.75
CA SER A 132 -13.57 0.06 7.15
C SER A 132 -12.64 -1.11 6.84
N VAL A 133 -12.13 -1.79 7.87
CA VAL A 133 -11.36 -3.02 7.69
C VAL A 133 -12.36 -4.13 7.30
N PRO A 134 -12.28 -4.68 6.08
CA PRO A 134 -13.17 -5.76 5.71
C PRO A 134 -12.88 -6.97 6.60
N CYS A 135 -13.88 -7.43 7.34
CA CYS A 135 -13.83 -8.72 7.97
C CYS A 135 -13.89 -9.76 6.85
N HIS A 136 -12.74 -10.25 6.40
CA HIS A 136 -12.61 -11.22 5.31
C HIS A 136 -13.25 -10.70 4.00
N VAL A 137 -12.46 -10.38 2.99
CA VAL A 137 -13.00 -10.24 1.63
C VAL A 137 -13.45 -11.66 1.23
N PRO A 138 -14.75 -11.93 1.12
CA PRO A 138 -15.16 -13.23 0.62
C PRO A 138 -14.56 -13.37 -0.78
N SER A 139 -14.05 -14.54 -1.10
CA SER A 139 -13.75 -14.91 -2.49
C SER A 139 -15.07 -14.88 -3.25
N THR A 140 -15.51 -13.70 -3.63
CA THR A 140 -16.64 -13.56 -4.55
C THR A 140 -16.14 -14.15 -5.86
N ASN A 141 -16.79 -15.22 -6.29
CA ASN A 141 -16.69 -15.69 -7.66
C ASN A 141 -16.99 -14.48 -8.55
N LEU A 142 -15.94 -13.80 -9.00
CA LEU A 142 -16.08 -12.79 -10.03
C LEU A 142 -16.71 -13.51 -11.20
N LEU A 143 -17.83 -13.01 -11.66
CA LEU A 143 -18.61 -13.58 -12.75
C LEU A 143 -17.66 -13.93 -13.88
N ALA A 144 -17.57 -15.23 -14.21
CA ALA A 144 -16.80 -15.68 -15.35
C ALA A 144 -17.23 -14.84 -16.56
N MET A 145 -16.28 -14.15 -17.18
CA MET A 145 -16.57 -13.44 -18.43
C MET A 145 -17.06 -14.46 -19.46
N PRO A 146 -18.13 -14.17 -20.22
CA PRO A 146 -18.61 -15.08 -21.24
C PRO A 146 -17.47 -15.45 -22.19
N GLU A 147 -17.23 -16.76 -22.41
CA GLU A 147 -16.31 -17.24 -23.42
C GLU A 147 -16.76 -16.75 -24.80
N GLY A 148 -15.85 -16.15 -25.58
CA GLY A 148 -16.10 -15.78 -26.97
C GLY A 148 -16.48 -14.32 -27.25
N ALA A 149 -16.47 -13.40 -26.27
CA ALA A 149 -16.58 -11.99 -26.58
C ALA A 149 -15.28 -11.50 -27.24
N GLU A 150 -15.35 -11.10 -28.51
CA GLU A 150 -14.27 -10.32 -29.14
C GLU A 150 -13.98 -9.12 -28.24
N ARG A 151 -12.79 -9.10 -27.64
CA ARG A 151 -12.37 -8.04 -26.72
C ARG A 151 -11.71 -6.94 -27.55
N PRO A 152 -12.39 -5.80 -27.83
CA PRO A 152 -11.67 -4.65 -28.36
C PRO A 152 -10.56 -4.31 -27.33
N GLY A 153 -9.38 -3.94 -27.79
CA GLY A 153 -8.20 -3.66 -26.98
C GLY A 153 -8.46 -2.53 -25.96
N LYS A 154 -9.20 -2.86 -24.90
CA LYS A 154 -9.50 -1.95 -23.79
C LYS A 154 -8.32 -1.95 -22.83
N ILE A 155 -7.94 -0.77 -22.37
CA ILE A 155 -6.99 -0.58 -21.30
C ILE A 155 -7.77 -0.23 -20.04
N VAL A 156 -7.43 -0.87 -18.93
CA VAL A 156 -7.97 -0.56 -17.60
C VAL A 156 -6.92 0.23 -16.82
N ALA A 157 -7.22 1.46 -16.47
CA ALA A 157 -6.38 2.26 -15.58
C ALA A 157 -6.93 2.21 -14.15
N MET A 158 -6.07 1.91 -13.20
CA MET A 158 -6.40 1.86 -11.78
C MET A 158 -5.50 2.80 -10.99
N GLY A 159 -6.08 3.49 -10.03
CA GLY A 159 -5.36 4.34 -9.10
C GLY A 159 -5.71 4.03 -7.66
N GLY A 160 -4.72 4.10 -6.78
CA GLY A 160 -4.97 3.82 -5.38
C GLY A 160 -3.93 4.39 -4.43
N SER A 161 -4.34 4.48 -3.16
CA SER A 161 -3.54 4.96 -2.04
C SER A 161 -3.78 4.04 -0.85
N THR A 162 -3.97 4.57 0.35
CA THR A 162 -4.24 3.83 1.58
C THR A 162 -5.33 2.76 1.37
N GLY A 163 -5.05 1.51 1.71
CA GLY A 163 -5.95 0.38 1.61
C GLY A 163 -6.10 -0.23 0.20
N SER A 164 -5.45 0.32 -0.83
CA SER A 164 -5.63 -0.15 -2.21
C SER A 164 -4.88 -1.44 -2.56
N VAL A 165 -3.84 -1.80 -1.81
CA VAL A 165 -2.97 -2.96 -2.11
C VAL A 165 -3.77 -4.26 -2.14
N ALA A 166 -4.57 -4.52 -1.11
CA ALA A 166 -5.42 -5.71 -1.04
C ALA A 166 -6.50 -5.70 -2.15
N VAL A 167 -7.01 -4.52 -2.50
CA VAL A 167 -7.99 -4.36 -3.58
C VAL A 167 -7.37 -4.67 -4.94
N PHE A 168 -6.18 -4.17 -5.23
CA PHE A 168 -5.47 -4.47 -6.47
C PHE A 168 -5.14 -5.96 -6.60
N GLN A 169 -4.65 -6.57 -5.52
CA GLN A 169 -4.40 -8.00 -5.48
C GLN A 169 -5.67 -8.81 -5.80
N HIS A 170 -6.81 -8.43 -5.22
CA HIS A 170 -8.07 -9.09 -5.47
C HIS A 170 -8.55 -8.90 -6.92
N ILE A 171 -8.50 -7.66 -7.45
CA ILE A 171 -8.94 -7.37 -8.82
C ILE A 171 -8.05 -8.08 -9.85
N ILE A 172 -6.71 -7.92 -9.74
CA ILE A 172 -5.76 -8.49 -10.70
C ILE A 172 -5.78 -10.03 -10.61
N GLY A 173 -5.84 -10.57 -9.37
CA GLY A 173 -5.90 -12.01 -9.15
C GLY A 173 -7.16 -12.71 -9.70
N ALA A 174 -8.22 -11.94 -9.90
CA ALA A 174 -9.45 -12.45 -10.51
C ALA A 174 -9.50 -12.31 -12.03
N MET A 175 -8.51 -11.65 -12.64
CA MET A 175 -8.46 -11.49 -14.10
C MET A 175 -7.91 -12.76 -14.77
N PRO A 176 -8.46 -13.15 -15.94
CA PRO A 176 -7.93 -14.24 -16.73
C PRO A 176 -6.58 -13.87 -17.37
N ALA A 177 -5.79 -14.88 -17.73
CA ALA A 177 -4.46 -14.69 -18.34
C ALA A 177 -4.47 -13.85 -19.62
N ASP A 178 -5.57 -13.81 -20.35
CA ASP A 178 -5.80 -13.03 -21.57
C ASP A 178 -6.65 -11.78 -21.32
N GLY A 179 -6.74 -11.33 -20.06
CA GLY A 179 -7.51 -10.14 -19.66
C GLY A 179 -7.07 -8.84 -20.34
N PRO A 180 -7.82 -7.74 -20.16
CA PRO A 180 -7.43 -6.44 -20.69
C PRO A 180 -6.07 -6.01 -20.14
N ALA A 181 -5.32 -5.19 -20.88
CA ALA A 181 -4.14 -4.53 -20.35
C ALA A 181 -4.52 -3.67 -19.16
N MET A 182 -3.78 -3.77 -18.05
CA MET A 182 -4.04 -3.01 -16.84
C MET A 182 -2.86 -2.11 -16.50
N LEU A 183 -3.14 -0.86 -16.16
CA LEU A 183 -2.14 0.13 -15.73
C LEU A 183 -2.49 0.56 -14.31
N VAL A 184 -1.54 0.46 -13.39
CA VAL A 184 -1.80 0.69 -11.97
C VAL A 184 -0.87 1.77 -11.43
N ALA A 185 -1.41 2.87 -10.92
CA ALA A 185 -0.69 3.85 -10.13
C ALA A 185 -1.05 3.69 -8.66
N VAL A 186 -0.07 3.30 -7.84
CA VAL A 186 -0.21 3.14 -6.39
C VAL A 186 0.77 4.06 -5.67
N HIS A 187 0.31 4.76 -4.64
CA HIS A 187 1.17 5.63 -3.82
C HIS A 187 2.02 4.77 -2.88
N MET A 188 3.13 4.28 -3.42
CA MET A 188 4.05 3.38 -2.74
C MET A 188 5.49 3.79 -3.09
N PRO A 189 6.44 3.79 -2.12
CA PRO A 189 7.85 4.10 -2.41
C PRO A 189 8.46 3.12 -3.43
N ALA A 190 9.43 3.60 -4.24
CA ALA A 190 10.02 2.85 -5.35
C ALA A 190 10.62 1.49 -4.95
N GLN A 191 11.17 1.38 -3.73
CA GLN A 191 11.71 0.12 -3.24
C GLN A 191 10.65 -0.97 -3.02
N PHE A 192 9.37 -0.59 -2.95
CA PHE A 192 8.26 -1.52 -2.73
C PHE A 192 7.53 -1.89 -4.02
N THR A 193 7.50 -1.00 -5.03
CA THR A 193 6.69 -1.21 -6.25
C THR A 193 7.16 -2.41 -7.07
N LYS A 194 8.47 -2.60 -7.19
CA LYS A 194 9.03 -3.77 -7.87
C LYS A 194 8.67 -5.09 -7.17
N GLN A 195 8.88 -5.17 -5.85
CA GLN A 195 8.55 -6.38 -5.09
C GLN A 195 7.05 -6.63 -5.03
N PHE A 196 6.24 -5.58 -5.05
CA PHE A 196 4.78 -5.69 -5.16
C PHE A 196 4.37 -6.30 -6.51
N ALA A 197 4.95 -5.84 -7.63
CA ALA A 197 4.71 -6.42 -8.93
C ALA A 197 5.14 -7.89 -9.00
N GLU A 198 6.36 -8.22 -8.59
CA GLU A 198 6.88 -9.61 -8.55
C GLU A 198 6.00 -10.53 -7.67
N ARG A 199 5.49 -10.02 -6.55
CA ARG A 199 4.61 -10.77 -5.68
C ARG A 199 3.25 -11.02 -6.30
N LEU A 200 2.65 -10.01 -6.94
CA LEU A 200 1.38 -10.18 -7.66
C LEU A 200 1.54 -11.16 -8.83
N ASP A 201 2.65 -11.11 -9.55
CA ASP A 201 2.95 -12.05 -10.65
C ASP A 201 2.92 -13.50 -10.17
N GLY A 202 3.50 -13.78 -8.99
CA GLY A 202 3.45 -15.11 -8.38
C GLY A 202 2.07 -15.57 -7.88
N LEU A 203 1.09 -14.68 -7.78
CA LEU A 203 -0.25 -14.97 -7.25
C LEU A 203 -1.36 -14.89 -8.30
N CYS A 204 -1.10 -14.25 -9.44
CA CYS A 204 -2.07 -13.97 -10.48
C CYS A 204 -1.85 -14.83 -11.71
N THR A 205 -2.86 -14.96 -12.56
CA THR A 205 -2.75 -15.62 -13.86
C THR A 205 -2.28 -14.68 -14.96
N MET A 206 -2.44 -13.35 -14.76
CA MET A 206 -1.88 -12.33 -15.63
C MET A 206 -0.37 -12.18 -15.39
N ASP A 207 0.36 -11.74 -16.41
CA ASP A 207 1.75 -11.27 -16.30
C ASP A 207 1.76 -9.92 -15.57
N VAL A 208 2.37 -9.84 -14.39
CA VAL A 208 2.40 -8.61 -13.58
C VAL A 208 3.82 -8.09 -13.48
N VAL A 209 4.04 -6.88 -13.97
CA VAL A 209 5.39 -6.28 -14.06
C VAL A 209 5.41 -4.84 -13.57
N GLU A 210 6.56 -4.40 -13.07
CA GLU A 210 6.79 -2.97 -12.89
C GLU A 210 7.09 -2.31 -14.24
N ALA A 211 6.53 -1.13 -14.48
CA ALA A 211 6.69 -0.41 -15.74
C ALA A 211 8.15 -0.08 -16.04
N GLN A 212 8.54 -0.28 -17.29
CA GLN A 212 9.81 0.17 -17.87
C GLN A 212 9.56 1.15 -19.00
N GLU A 213 10.55 2.00 -19.28
CA GLU A 213 10.49 2.93 -20.41
C GLU A 213 10.29 2.15 -21.72
N ASP A 214 9.39 2.64 -22.57
CA ASP A 214 9.02 2.04 -23.85
C ASP A 214 8.43 0.61 -23.79
N MET A 215 8.05 0.13 -22.60
CA MET A 215 7.40 -1.18 -22.45
C MET A 215 6.05 -1.21 -23.18
N PRO A 216 5.78 -2.25 -24.00
CA PRO A 216 4.49 -2.36 -24.69
C PRO A 216 3.35 -2.69 -23.71
N VAL A 217 2.21 -2.00 -23.90
CA VAL A 217 0.96 -2.25 -23.19
C VAL A 217 0.21 -3.38 -23.90
N LEU A 218 0.19 -4.56 -23.29
CA LEU A 218 -0.33 -5.78 -23.89
C LEU A 218 -1.51 -6.34 -23.11
N MET A 219 -2.43 -7.00 -23.80
CA MET A 219 -3.45 -7.83 -23.15
C MET A 219 -2.78 -8.93 -22.33
N GLY A 220 -3.42 -9.33 -21.24
CA GLY A 220 -2.87 -10.33 -20.32
C GLY A 220 -1.81 -9.77 -19.36
N ARG A 221 -1.53 -8.47 -19.40
CA ARG A 221 -0.49 -7.83 -18.58
C ARG A 221 -1.05 -6.74 -17.69
N ALA A 222 -0.66 -6.78 -16.40
CA ALA A 222 -0.84 -5.69 -15.45
C ALA A 222 0.50 -4.99 -15.21
N ILE A 223 0.54 -3.67 -15.37
CA ILE A 223 1.76 -2.86 -15.32
C ILE A 223 1.65 -1.91 -14.13
N ILE A 224 2.53 -2.07 -13.17
CA ILE A 224 2.59 -1.28 -11.93
C ILE A 224 3.53 -0.08 -12.14
N SER A 225 3.08 1.12 -11.83
CA SER A 225 3.91 2.31 -11.88
C SER A 225 5.06 2.25 -10.86
N PRO A 226 6.31 2.61 -11.24
CA PRO A 226 7.39 2.80 -10.27
C PRO A 226 7.04 3.92 -9.28
N GLY A 227 7.51 3.79 -8.03
CA GLY A 227 7.16 4.73 -6.96
C GLY A 227 7.85 6.10 -7.02
N ASP A 228 8.80 6.30 -7.94
CA ASP A 228 9.58 7.54 -8.11
C ASP A 228 9.30 8.28 -9.42
N ARG A 229 8.35 7.80 -10.23
CA ARG A 229 8.03 8.35 -11.57
C ARG A 229 6.54 8.30 -11.84
N HIS A 230 6.07 9.21 -12.70
CA HIS A 230 4.74 9.12 -13.27
C HIS A 230 4.74 8.12 -14.41
N LEU A 231 3.74 7.23 -14.44
CA LEU A 231 3.45 6.34 -15.56
C LEU A 231 2.44 7.03 -16.48
N THR A 232 2.80 7.15 -17.76
CA THR A 232 1.91 7.58 -18.82
C THR A 232 1.97 6.57 -19.97
N ILE A 233 1.07 6.67 -20.92
CA ILE A 233 1.13 5.88 -22.16
C ILE A 233 1.20 6.77 -23.38
N LYS A 234 1.85 6.27 -24.43
CA LYS A 234 1.93 6.93 -25.71
C LYS A 234 1.53 5.97 -26.80
N ARG A 235 0.75 6.45 -27.76
CA ARG A 235 0.39 5.66 -28.93
C ARG A 235 1.61 5.38 -29.79
N MET A 236 1.79 4.12 -30.18
CA MET A 236 2.86 3.66 -31.06
C MET A 236 2.30 2.65 -32.07
N GLY A 237 2.13 3.08 -33.31
CA GLY A 237 1.48 2.26 -34.34
C GLY A 237 0.03 1.93 -33.97
N ALA A 238 -0.30 0.65 -33.96
CA ALA A 238 -1.63 0.14 -33.59
C ALA A 238 -1.81 -0.07 -32.07
N GLY A 239 -0.75 0.12 -31.26
CA GLY A 239 -0.78 -0.12 -29.81
C GLY A 239 -0.30 1.07 -29.00
N TYR A 240 0.06 0.79 -27.75
CA TYR A 240 0.55 1.76 -26.78
C TYR A 240 1.83 1.25 -26.11
N ILE A 241 2.67 2.19 -25.69
CA ILE A 241 3.86 1.95 -24.87
C ILE A 241 3.81 2.79 -23.62
N CYS A 242 4.43 2.30 -22.56
CA CYS A 242 4.63 3.03 -21.30
C CYS A 242 5.68 4.13 -21.48
N LYS A 243 5.45 5.26 -20.84
CA LYS A 243 6.43 6.31 -20.63
C LYS A 243 6.58 6.61 -19.16
N LEU A 244 7.82 6.80 -18.72
CA LEU A 244 8.16 7.06 -17.33
C LEU A 244 8.72 8.48 -17.19
N GLU A 245 7.94 9.36 -16.58
CA GLU A 245 8.28 10.77 -16.45
C GLU A 245 8.75 11.11 -15.05
N LYS A 246 9.95 11.68 -14.93
CA LYS A 246 10.38 12.37 -13.73
C LYS A 246 9.74 13.74 -13.71
N GLY A 247 8.96 14.03 -12.69
CA GLY A 247 8.26 15.29 -12.58
C GLY A 247 8.01 15.69 -11.13
N PRO A 248 7.48 16.91 -10.90
CA PRO A 248 7.06 17.34 -9.58
C PRO A 248 5.89 16.48 -9.10
N ARG A 249 5.69 16.45 -7.80
CA ARG A 249 4.50 15.80 -7.21
C ARG A 249 3.23 16.48 -7.73
N VAL A 250 2.32 15.72 -8.31
CA VAL A 250 1.01 16.19 -8.75
C VAL A 250 -0.01 15.83 -7.67
N GLN A 251 -0.66 16.85 -7.12
CA GLN A 251 -1.52 16.72 -5.94
C GLN A 251 -0.83 16.02 -4.74
N GLY A 252 0.47 16.33 -4.57
CA GLY A 252 1.27 15.78 -3.47
C GLY A 252 1.89 14.41 -3.73
N HIS A 253 1.65 13.76 -4.89
CA HIS A 253 2.03 12.37 -5.13
C HIS A 253 2.90 12.17 -6.39
N VAL A 254 3.84 11.25 -6.29
CA VAL A 254 4.57 10.57 -7.36
C VAL A 254 4.61 9.09 -6.97
N PRO A 255 4.12 8.17 -7.83
CA PRO A 255 3.34 8.40 -9.05
C PRO A 255 2.01 9.13 -8.76
N SER A 256 1.46 9.81 -9.77
CA SER A 256 0.13 10.42 -9.66
C SER A 256 -0.90 9.64 -10.47
N VAL A 257 -2.01 9.32 -9.81
CA VAL A 257 -3.18 8.68 -10.44
C VAL A 257 -3.75 9.56 -11.56
N ASN A 258 -3.81 10.88 -11.35
CA ASN A 258 -4.34 11.81 -12.35
C ASN A 258 -3.51 11.81 -13.62
N VAL A 259 -2.17 11.84 -13.48
CA VAL A 259 -1.27 11.79 -14.63
C VAL A 259 -1.48 10.52 -15.47
N LEU A 260 -1.64 9.37 -14.80
CA LEU A 260 -1.96 8.12 -15.50
C LEU A 260 -3.31 8.22 -16.21
N PHE A 261 -4.35 8.65 -15.50
CA PHE A 261 -5.72 8.70 -16.06
C PHE A 261 -5.83 9.67 -17.23
N ASP A 262 -5.21 10.85 -17.13
CA ASP A 262 -5.18 11.83 -18.20
C ASP A 262 -4.50 11.27 -19.45
N SER A 263 -3.41 10.52 -19.27
CA SER A 263 -2.69 9.92 -20.41
C SER A 263 -3.46 8.76 -21.08
N VAL A 264 -4.32 8.06 -20.34
CA VAL A 264 -5.15 6.97 -20.89
C VAL A 264 -6.41 7.50 -21.55
N ALA A 265 -6.91 8.67 -21.11
CA ALA A 265 -8.10 9.32 -21.65
C ALA A 265 -7.81 10.13 -22.94
N SER A 266 -6.53 10.41 -23.25
CA SER A 266 -6.09 11.20 -24.43
C SER A 266 -5.88 10.33 -25.65
#